data_76f9b6e74615777e8d1cdea27252f613
#
_entry.id   76f9b6e74615777e8d1cdea27252f613
#
_cell.length_a   1.000
_cell.length_b   1.000
_cell.length_c   1.000
_cell.angle_alpha   90.00
_cell.angle_beta   90.00
_cell.angle_gamma   90.00
#
_symmetry.space_group_name_H-M   'P 1'
#
loop_
_entity.id
_entity.type
_entity.pdbx_description
1 polymer ?
#
loop_
_entity_poly.entity_id
_entity_poly.type
_entity_poly.pdbx_seq_one_letter_code
_entity_poly.pdbx_strand_id
1 'polypeptide(L)'
;MKRIILFFLCLFGLLQVNAQEDSLKANRYVKRSTLFGVGHINLLETYLSPVEYSGMELRYMRENMRMTNLMEGKVSYQSIFQTNGALVENKAGTGSELTILAHWNHAWHYQFPINENLKLMAGPVLDLNGGFIYNLRNSNNPVQAKASLNVGASG
;
A
#
# COMPACT_ATOMS: atom_id res chain seq x y z
N MET A 1 -17.20 13.29 21.40
CA MET A 1 -16.23 14.05 20.59
C MET A 1 -14.86 14.18 21.26
N LYS A 2 -14.70 14.65 22.50
CA LYS A 2 -13.37 14.80 23.16
C LYS A 2 -12.55 13.49 23.27
N ARG A 3 -13.19 12.34 23.49
CA ARG A 3 -12.50 11.02 23.60
C ARG A 3 -11.96 10.50 22.28
N ILE A 4 -12.60 10.83 21.16
CA ILE A 4 -12.16 10.44 19.79
C ILE A 4 -10.93 11.26 19.39
N ILE A 5 -10.90 12.54 19.72
CA ILE A 5 -9.76 13.44 19.47
C ILE A 5 -8.53 12.98 20.27
N LEU A 6 -8.71 12.53 21.51
CA LEU A 6 -7.63 12.01 22.34
C LEU A 6 -7.05 10.71 21.77
N PHE A 7 -7.89 9.83 21.23
CA PHE A 7 -7.46 8.59 20.58
C PHE A 7 -6.61 8.86 19.32
N PHE A 8 -7.02 9.82 18.49
CA PHE A 8 -6.23 10.24 17.31
C PHE A 8 -4.92 10.92 17.71
N LEU A 9 -4.88 11.73 18.76
CA LEU A 9 -3.65 12.35 19.27
C LEU A 9 -2.66 11.31 19.83
N CYS A 10 -3.15 10.28 20.53
CA CYS A 10 -2.31 9.18 21.00
C CYS A 10 -1.77 8.32 19.84
N LEU A 11 -2.56 8.09 18.78
CA LEU A 11 -2.11 7.37 17.59
C LEU A 11 -1.00 8.14 16.83
N PHE A 12 -1.12 9.48 16.74
CA PHE A 12 -0.09 10.35 16.16
C PHE A 12 1.20 10.38 17.00
N GLY A 13 1.11 10.31 18.33
CA GLY A 13 2.26 10.28 19.23
C GLY A 13 3.08 8.98 19.11
N LEU A 14 2.45 7.85 18.82
CA LEU A 14 3.14 6.56 18.64
C LEU A 14 3.94 6.46 17.33
N LEU A 15 3.65 7.32 16.34
CA LEU A 15 4.38 7.34 15.07
C LEU A 15 5.74 8.05 15.14
N GLN A 16 6.03 8.77 16.23
CA GLN A 16 7.28 9.55 16.37
C GLN A 16 8.42 8.82 17.09
N VAL A 17 8.17 7.68 17.73
CA VAL A 17 9.17 7.03 18.61
C VAL A 17 10.29 6.28 17.85
N ASN A 18 10.14 6.04 16.54
CA ASN A 18 11.11 5.27 15.78
C ASN A 18 12.17 6.10 15.02
N ALA A 19 12.26 7.41 15.26
CA ALA A 19 13.15 8.29 14.47
C ALA A 19 14.62 8.30 14.98
N GLN A 20 14.91 7.78 16.16
CA GLN A 20 16.21 7.97 16.82
C GLN A 20 17.20 6.79 16.72
N GLU A 21 16.76 5.57 16.39
CA GLU A 21 17.67 4.42 16.24
C GLU A 21 18.35 4.28 14.86
N ASP A 22 17.96 5.09 13.90
CA ASP A 22 18.33 4.91 12.50
C ASP A 22 19.63 5.62 12.04
N SER A 23 20.31 6.36 12.90
CA SER A 23 21.48 7.15 12.47
C SER A 23 22.68 6.32 12.00
N LEU A 24 22.85 5.10 12.51
CA LEU A 24 23.92 4.18 12.10
C LEU A 24 23.56 3.30 10.89
N LYS A 25 22.25 3.16 10.60
CA LYS A 25 21.74 2.44 9.41
C LYS A 25 21.44 3.37 8.23
N ALA A 26 21.45 4.68 8.44
CA ALA A 26 21.04 5.70 7.47
C ALA A 26 21.85 5.66 6.15
N ASN A 27 23.09 5.19 6.18
CA ASN A 27 23.94 5.11 4.99
C ASN A 27 23.56 4.00 3.99
N ARG A 28 22.58 3.14 4.31
CA ARG A 28 22.09 2.05 3.43
C ARG A 28 20.85 2.38 2.64
N TYR A 29 20.07 3.37 3.04
CA TYR A 29 18.83 3.72 2.36
C TYR A 29 19.08 4.77 1.28
N VAL A 30 18.67 4.47 0.06
CA VAL A 30 18.67 5.39 -1.09
C VAL A 30 17.42 6.27 -1.06
N LYS A 31 16.30 5.69 -0.65
CA LYS A 31 15.00 6.37 -0.57
C LYS A 31 14.15 5.79 0.54
N ARG A 32 13.46 6.64 1.26
CA ARG A 32 12.41 6.27 2.20
C ARG A 32 11.31 7.32 2.13
N SER A 33 10.08 6.87 1.91
CA SER A 33 8.90 7.75 1.89
C SER A 33 7.73 7.09 2.58
N THR A 34 6.88 7.92 3.17
CA THR A 34 5.60 7.53 3.76
C THR A 34 4.57 8.54 3.31
N LEU A 35 3.48 8.05 2.75
CA LEU A 35 2.41 8.88 2.21
C LEU A 35 1.06 8.47 2.82
N PHE A 36 0.24 9.46 3.07
CA PHE A 36 -1.17 9.31 3.41
C PHE A 36 -1.98 10.02 2.35
N GLY A 37 -3.05 9.39 1.91
CA GLY A 37 -3.93 9.93 0.88
C GLY A 37 -5.39 9.77 1.28
N VAL A 38 -6.19 10.69 0.77
CA VAL A 38 -7.65 10.61 0.79
C VAL A 38 -8.09 10.67 -0.66
N GLY A 39 -9.00 9.79 -1.04
CA GLY A 39 -9.47 9.68 -2.42
C GLY A 39 -10.94 9.36 -2.50
N HIS A 40 -11.43 9.25 -3.73
CA HIS A 40 -12.76 8.73 -4.04
C HIS A 40 -12.60 7.44 -4.82
N ILE A 41 -13.35 6.42 -4.45
CA ILE A 41 -13.33 5.10 -5.08
C ILE A 41 -14.70 4.75 -5.64
N ASN A 42 -14.72 4.14 -6.82
CA ASN A 42 -15.84 3.41 -7.36
C ASN A 42 -15.54 1.91 -7.32
N LEU A 43 -16.44 1.14 -6.78
CA LEU A 43 -16.31 -0.30 -6.57
C LEU A 43 -17.46 -1.02 -7.25
N LEU A 44 -17.13 -1.99 -8.09
CA LEU A 44 -18.10 -2.94 -8.65
C LEU A 44 -17.58 -4.36 -8.40
N GLU A 45 -18.20 -5.04 -7.48
CA GLU A 45 -17.90 -6.44 -7.16
C GLU A 45 -19.11 -7.31 -7.44
N THR A 46 -19.18 -7.83 -8.66
CA THR A 46 -20.34 -8.56 -9.18
C THR A 46 -20.66 -9.83 -8.41
N TYR A 47 -19.71 -10.40 -7.68
CA TYR A 47 -19.95 -11.54 -6.80
C TYR A 47 -20.78 -11.17 -5.57
N LEU A 48 -20.60 -9.97 -5.05
CA LEU A 48 -21.33 -9.47 -3.86
C LEU A 48 -22.58 -8.71 -4.25
N SER A 49 -22.53 -7.93 -5.32
CA SER A 49 -23.63 -7.06 -5.76
C SER A 49 -23.48 -6.69 -7.24
N PRO A 50 -24.58 -6.66 -8.02
CA PRO A 50 -24.53 -6.23 -9.41
C PRO A 50 -24.52 -4.70 -9.59
N VAL A 51 -24.58 -3.92 -8.50
CA VAL A 51 -24.60 -2.46 -8.56
C VAL A 51 -23.26 -1.88 -8.12
N GLU A 52 -22.93 -0.71 -8.66
CA GLU A 52 -21.73 0.05 -8.30
C GLU A 52 -21.93 0.77 -6.97
N TYR A 53 -20.84 0.77 -6.18
CA TYR A 53 -20.73 1.49 -4.91
C TYR A 53 -19.65 2.55 -5.05
N SER A 54 -19.84 3.70 -4.40
CA SER A 54 -18.85 4.77 -4.41
C SER A 54 -18.71 5.42 -3.05
N GLY A 55 -17.55 5.96 -2.76
CA GLY A 55 -17.30 6.60 -1.46
C GLY A 55 -15.87 7.09 -1.29
N MET A 56 -15.58 7.51 -0.08
CA MET A 56 -14.26 8.00 0.29
C MET A 56 -13.34 6.86 0.67
N GLU A 57 -12.08 6.92 0.22
CA GLU A 57 -11.03 6.01 0.65
C GLU A 57 -9.93 6.73 1.42
N LEU A 58 -9.33 6.02 2.36
CA LEU A 58 -8.08 6.38 3.00
C LEU A 58 -6.99 5.44 2.49
N ARG A 59 -5.84 6.00 2.17
CA ARG A 59 -4.69 5.26 1.64
C ARG A 59 -3.44 5.55 2.45
N TYR A 60 -2.71 4.51 2.75
CA TYR A 60 -1.38 4.57 3.32
C TYR A 60 -0.40 3.90 2.37
N MET A 61 0.76 4.50 2.14
CA MET A 61 1.85 3.91 1.38
C MET A 61 3.19 4.17 2.08
N ARG A 62 4.03 3.14 2.11
CA ARG A 62 5.41 3.25 2.56
C ARG A 62 6.33 2.62 1.53
N GLU A 63 7.30 3.39 1.09
CA GLU A 63 8.37 2.96 0.20
C GLU A 63 9.70 2.98 0.93
N ASN A 64 10.49 1.93 0.75
CA ASN A 64 11.87 1.85 1.19
C ASN A 64 12.71 1.30 0.05
N MET A 65 13.81 1.97 -0.27
CA MET A 65 14.81 1.51 -1.23
C MET A 65 16.18 1.55 -0.58
N ARG A 66 16.95 0.50 -0.74
CA ARG A 66 18.29 0.36 -0.18
C ARG A 66 19.23 -0.34 -1.15
N MET A 67 20.51 -0.05 -1.06
CA MET A 67 21.53 -0.85 -1.74
C MET A 67 21.72 -2.18 -1.04
N THR A 68 21.97 -3.23 -1.79
CA THR A 68 22.31 -4.56 -1.29
C THR A 68 23.80 -4.84 -1.53
N ASN A 69 24.31 -5.93 -0.96
CA ASN A 69 25.66 -6.40 -1.27
C ASN A 69 25.71 -7.33 -2.50
N LEU A 70 24.58 -7.53 -3.18
CA LEU A 70 24.48 -8.38 -4.37
C LEU A 70 25.23 -7.73 -5.54
N MET A 71 25.93 -8.53 -6.32
CA MET A 71 26.70 -8.10 -7.51
C MET A 71 27.61 -6.89 -7.20
N GLU A 72 28.42 -6.99 -6.15
CA GLU A 72 29.34 -5.93 -5.71
C GLU A 72 28.65 -4.59 -5.37
N GLY A 73 27.43 -4.67 -4.86
CA GLY A 73 26.66 -3.47 -4.51
C GLY A 73 25.94 -2.79 -5.67
N LYS A 74 25.82 -3.44 -6.84
CA LYS A 74 25.13 -2.91 -8.01
C LYS A 74 23.63 -3.19 -8.02
N VAL A 75 23.11 -3.92 -7.03
CA VAL A 75 21.69 -4.25 -6.92
C VAL A 75 21.05 -3.46 -5.79
N SER A 76 19.99 -2.73 -6.08
CA SER A 76 19.11 -2.14 -5.08
C SER A 76 17.90 -3.04 -4.83
N TYR A 77 17.40 -3.01 -3.60
CA TYR A 77 16.15 -3.62 -3.19
C TYR A 77 15.16 -2.53 -2.86
N GLN A 78 13.98 -2.59 -3.46
CA GLN A 78 12.85 -1.70 -3.19
C GLN A 78 11.70 -2.51 -2.62
N SER A 79 11.05 -1.98 -1.59
CA SER A 79 9.82 -2.50 -1.04
C SER A 79 8.81 -1.37 -0.96
N ILE A 80 7.65 -1.58 -1.57
CA ILE A 80 6.50 -0.67 -1.51
C ILE A 80 5.36 -1.42 -0.86
N PHE A 81 4.93 -0.96 0.31
CA PHE A 81 3.71 -1.42 0.96
C PHE A 81 2.64 -0.36 0.82
N GLN A 82 1.48 -0.75 0.34
CA GLN A 82 0.31 0.11 0.23
C GLN A 82 -0.90 -0.59 0.82
N THR A 83 -1.73 0.14 1.55
CA THR A 83 -3.04 -0.32 1.98
C THR A 83 -4.05 0.80 1.83
N ASN A 84 -5.26 0.43 1.49
CA ASN A 84 -6.39 1.34 1.43
C ASN A 84 -7.61 0.71 2.08
N GLY A 85 -8.43 1.56 2.68
CA GLY A 85 -9.71 1.19 3.26
C GLY A 85 -10.77 2.20 2.87
N ALA A 86 -11.96 1.72 2.54
CA ALA A 86 -13.07 2.57 2.17
C ALA A 86 -14.40 2.01 2.68
N LEU A 87 -15.30 2.91 3.03
CA LEU A 87 -16.73 2.63 3.20
C LEU A 87 -17.45 3.30 2.04
N VAL A 88 -18.12 2.50 1.24
CA VAL A 88 -18.78 2.94 0.01
C VAL A 88 -20.28 2.61 0.04
N GLU A 89 -21.06 3.41 -0.65
CA GLU A 89 -22.52 3.25 -0.73
C GLU A 89 -22.98 3.17 -2.18
N ASN A 90 -24.06 2.43 -2.43
CA ASN A 90 -24.68 2.42 -3.73
C ASN A 90 -25.45 3.72 -3.98
N LYS A 91 -25.70 4.05 -5.25
CA LYS A 91 -26.38 5.30 -5.65
C LYS A 91 -27.76 5.49 -5.00
N ALA A 92 -28.43 4.41 -4.62
CA ALA A 92 -29.75 4.46 -3.98
C ALA A 92 -29.67 4.64 -2.45
N GLY A 93 -28.47 4.62 -1.84
CA GLY A 93 -28.30 4.69 -0.39
C GLY A 93 -28.86 3.48 0.37
N THR A 94 -29.12 2.38 -0.32
CA THR A 94 -29.76 1.19 0.26
C THR A 94 -28.82 0.07 0.64
N GLY A 95 -27.53 0.21 0.34
CA GLY A 95 -26.50 -0.76 0.65
C GLY A 95 -25.13 -0.12 0.75
N SER A 96 -24.29 -0.66 1.63
CA SER A 96 -22.93 -0.20 1.85
C SER A 96 -21.96 -1.38 1.78
N GLU A 97 -20.72 -1.11 1.37
CA GLU A 97 -19.64 -2.06 1.36
C GLU A 97 -18.41 -1.48 2.08
N LEU A 98 -17.76 -2.31 2.87
CA LEU A 98 -16.45 -2.04 3.45
C LEU A 98 -15.38 -2.76 2.64
N THR A 99 -14.36 -2.06 2.18
CA THR A 99 -13.21 -2.65 1.52
C THR A 99 -11.92 -2.36 2.27
N ILE A 100 -11.07 -3.38 2.42
CA ILE A 100 -9.70 -3.24 2.90
C ILE A 100 -8.82 -4.06 1.98
N LEU A 101 -7.90 -3.38 1.28
CA LEU A 101 -6.97 -4.00 0.35
C LEU A 101 -5.54 -3.61 0.73
N ALA A 102 -4.61 -4.55 0.59
CA ALA A 102 -3.20 -4.34 0.78
C ALA A 102 -2.43 -4.84 -0.46
N HIS A 103 -1.41 -4.12 -0.82
CA HIS A 103 -0.49 -4.42 -1.90
C HIS A 103 0.95 -4.30 -1.38
N TRP A 104 1.76 -5.32 -1.62
CA TRP A 104 3.15 -5.34 -1.21
C TRP A 104 4.04 -5.75 -2.37
N ASN A 105 4.79 -4.79 -2.88
CA ASN A 105 5.72 -4.93 -3.98
C ASN A 105 7.14 -5.08 -3.46
N HIS A 106 7.88 -6.05 -4.00
CA HIS A 106 9.27 -6.30 -3.74
C HIS A 106 10.02 -6.33 -5.08
N ALA A 107 10.98 -5.45 -5.27
CA ALA A 107 11.76 -5.38 -6.49
C ALA A 107 13.25 -5.38 -6.21
N TRP A 108 14.01 -6.04 -7.08
CA TRP A 108 15.47 -6.06 -7.07
C TRP A 108 15.95 -5.50 -8.39
N HIS A 109 16.57 -4.33 -8.39
CA HIS A 109 16.99 -3.64 -9.59
C HIS A 109 18.51 -3.64 -9.72
N TYR A 110 19.02 -4.17 -10.82
CA TYR A 110 20.40 -3.96 -11.21
C TYR A 110 20.57 -2.54 -11.76
N GLN A 111 21.61 -1.85 -11.33
CA GLN A 111 21.91 -0.47 -11.72
C GLN A 111 22.88 -0.46 -12.89
N PHE A 112 22.47 0.07 -14.04
CA PHE A 112 23.26 0.29 -15.21
C PHE A 112 23.68 1.76 -15.26
N PRO A 113 24.93 2.13 -14.89
CA PRO A 113 25.39 3.50 -15.00
C PRO A 113 25.55 3.88 -16.48
N ILE A 114 24.85 4.92 -16.92
CA ILE A 114 24.98 5.49 -18.26
C ILE A 114 26.05 6.59 -18.25
N ASN A 115 26.02 7.44 -17.24
CA ASN A 115 27.02 8.47 -16.95
C ASN A 115 27.01 8.80 -15.44
N GLU A 116 27.77 9.81 -15.01
CA GLU A 116 27.88 10.19 -13.59
C GLU A 116 26.54 10.59 -12.94
N ASN A 117 25.59 11.10 -13.73
CA ASN A 117 24.32 11.64 -13.25
C ASN A 117 23.10 10.75 -13.61
N LEU A 118 23.27 9.76 -14.49
CA LEU A 118 22.18 8.94 -14.99
C LEU A 118 22.48 7.44 -14.82
N LYS A 119 21.55 6.76 -14.20
CA LYS A 119 21.55 5.30 -14.06
C LYS A 119 20.20 4.76 -14.49
N LEU A 120 20.21 3.73 -15.32
CA LEU A 120 19.03 2.90 -15.55
C LEU A 120 18.99 1.80 -14.50
N MET A 121 17.80 1.40 -14.15
CA MET A 121 17.55 0.30 -13.21
C MET A 121 16.57 -0.67 -13.84
N ALA A 122 16.84 -1.96 -13.75
CA ALA A 122 15.90 -2.99 -14.19
C ALA A 122 16.10 -4.27 -13.38
N GLY A 123 15.00 -5.01 -13.20
CA GLY A 123 15.08 -6.28 -12.49
C GLY A 123 13.74 -6.92 -12.19
N PRO A 124 13.75 -8.07 -11.51
CA PRO A 124 12.54 -8.79 -11.15
C PRO A 124 11.75 -8.06 -10.09
N VAL A 125 10.43 -8.24 -10.17
CA VAL A 125 9.46 -7.75 -9.18
C VAL A 125 8.53 -8.87 -8.77
N LEU A 126 8.20 -8.89 -7.49
CA LEU A 126 7.20 -9.75 -6.87
C LEU A 126 6.12 -8.86 -6.26
N ASP A 127 4.86 -9.07 -6.68
CA ASP A 127 3.70 -8.38 -6.16
C ASP A 127 2.80 -9.33 -5.38
N LEU A 128 2.54 -9.00 -4.12
CA LEU A 128 1.59 -9.66 -3.25
C LEU A 128 0.39 -8.73 -3.04
N ASN A 129 -0.79 -9.21 -3.35
CA ASN A 129 -2.03 -8.48 -3.10
C ASN A 129 -2.95 -9.31 -2.23
N GLY A 130 -3.60 -8.68 -1.26
CA GLY A 130 -4.55 -9.33 -0.40
C GLY A 130 -5.55 -8.36 0.19
N GLY A 131 -6.70 -8.88 0.60
CA GLY A 131 -7.71 -8.09 1.26
C GLY A 131 -9.09 -8.69 1.16
N PHE A 132 -10.08 -7.88 1.47
CA PHE A 132 -11.47 -8.31 1.40
C PHE A 132 -12.41 -7.15 1.10
N ILE A 133 -13.57 -7.50 0.60
CA ILE A 133 -14.74 -6.64 0.46
C ILE A 133 -15.87 -7.28 1.26
N TYR A 134 -16.53 -6.49 2.09
CA TYR A 134 -17.64 -6.91 2.95
C TYR A 134 -18.89 -6.12 2.58
N ASN A 135 -19.93 -6.80 2.08
CA ASN A 135 -21.22 -6.19 1.81
C ASN A 135 -22.10 -6.24 3.08
N LEU A 136 -22.42 -5.07 3.60
CA LEU A 136 -23.17 -4.92 4.86
C LEU A 136 -24.65 -5.32 4.74
N ARG A 137 -25.17 -5.46 3.51
CA ARG A 137 -26.57 -5.82 3.25
C ARG A 137 -26.77 -7.31 2.94
N ASN A 138 -25.77 -7.96 2.38
CA ASN A 138 -25.85 -9.35 1.98
C ASN A 138 -25.64 -10.29 3.18
N SER A 139 -26.73 -10.83 3.75
CA SER A 139 -26.66 -11.70 4.92
C SER A 139 -26.22 -13.15 4.58
N ASN A 140 -26.34 -13.57 3.32
CA ASN A 140 -26.07 -14.95 2.93
C ASN A 140 -24.60 -15.18 2.55
N ASN A 141 -23.98 -14.22 1.86
CA ASN A 141 -22.58 -14.29 1.47
C ASN A 141 -21.95 -12.90 1.47
N PRO A 142 -21.66 -12.36 2.68
CA PRO A 142 -21.31 -10.95 2.81
C PRO A 142 -19.86 -10.62 2.46
N VAL A 143 -18.96 -11.63 2.34
CA VAL A 143 -17.51 -11.40 2.23
C VAL A 143 -16.96 -12.00 0.94
N GLN A 144 -16.14 -11.22 0.27
CA GLN A 144 -15.23 -11.71 -0.75
C GLN A 144 -13.77 -11.44 -0.34
N ALA A 145 -12.99 -12.50 -0.15
CA ALA A 145 -11.56 -12.41 0.01
C ALA A 145 -10.88 -12.28 -1.37
N LYS A 146 -9.84 -11.47 -1.43
CA LYS A 146 -9.01 -11.28 -2.63
C LYS A 146 -7.56 -11.60 -2.29
N ALA A 147 -6.90 -12.39 -3.13
CA ALA A 147 -5.48 -12.65 -3.03
C ALA A 147 -4.91 -12.86 -4.41
N SER A 148 -3.75 -12.29 -4.69
CA SER A 148 -2.98 -12.57 -5.90
C SER A 148 -1.49 -12.45 -5.66
N LEU A 149 -0.74 -13.23 -6.44
CA LEU A 149 0.71 -13.20 -6.52
C LEU A 149 1.09 -13.00 -7.98
N ASN A 150 1.86 -11.95 -8.26
CA ASN A 150 2.36 -11.68 -9.60
C ASN A 150 3.89 -11.62 -9.59
N VAL A 151 4.50 -12.10 -10.65
CA VAL A 151 5.94 -12.01 -10.90
C VAL A 151 6.15 -11.32 -12.24
N GLY A 152 7.04 -10.34 -12.26
CA GLY A 152 7.28 -9.55 -13.46
C GLY A 152 8.67 -8.92 -13.48
N ALA A 153 8.82 -7.89 -14.30
CA ALA A 153 10.00 -7.05 -14.36
C ALA A 153 9.59 -5.58 -14.17
N SER A 154 10.48 -4.82 -13.55
CA SER A 154 10.32 -3.38 -13.31
C SER A 154 11.65 -2.65 -13.48
N GLY A 155 11.58 -1.32 -13.67
CA GLY A 155 12.74 -0.44 -13.81
C GLY A 155 12.37 1.03 -13.74
#